data_9cc863bfd08a144ac9faeee0dfb62e5d
#
_entry.id   9cc863bfd08a144ac9faeee0dfb62e5d
#
_cell.length_a   1.000
_cell.length_b   1.000
_cell.length_c   1.000
_cell.angle_alpha   90.00
_cell.angle_beta   90.00
_cell.angle_gamma   90.00
#
_symmetry.space_group_name_H-M   'P 1'
#
loop_
_entity.id
_entity.type
_entity.pdbx_description
1 polymer ?
#
loop_
_entity_poly.entity_id
_entity_poly.type
_entity_poly.pdbx_seq_one_letter_code
_entity_poly.pdbx_strand_id
1 'polypeptide(L)'
;MFMHTLIRSLVESVLPTAAAHCDTADGPAVTDGRRALETGNVNFALKWIHADGEGELTEVFNKALAVRKLSPQAAEIADRLFLETLVRIHRMGE
;
A
#
# COMPACT_ATOMS: atom_id res chain seq x y z
N MET A 1 -13.90 -17.84 7.26
CA MET A 1 -13.05 -18.40 7.04
C MET A 1 -11.80 -18.43 7.73
N PHE A 2 -11.73 -19.32 8.50
CA PHE A 2 -10.63 -19.47 9.31
C PHE A 2 -9.37 -19.74 8.58
N MET A 3 -9.48 -20.26 7.39
CA MET A 3 -8.33 -20.58 6.72
C MET A 3 -7.51 -19.41 6.34
N HIS A 4 -8.14 -18.36 5.91
CA HIS A 4 -7.36 -17.27 5.48
C HIS A 4 -6.73 -16.55 6.66
N THR A 5 -7.27 -16.68 7.84
CA THR A 5 -6.64 -16.16 9.00
C THR A 5 -5.35 -16.90 9.28
N LEU A 6 -5.37 -18.21 9.12
CA LEU A 6 -4.19 -18.98 9.31
C LEU A 6 -3.11 -18.61 8.32
N ILE A 7 -3.49 -18.43 7.08
CA ILE A 7 -2.55 -18.08 6.06
C ILE A 7 -1.93 -16.75 6.35
N ARG A 8 -2.72 -15.80 6.79
CA ARG A 8 -2.19 -14.50 7.08
C ARG A 8 -1.18 -14.54 8.21
N SER A 9 -1.44 -15.36 9.20
CA SER A 9 -0.50 -15.49 10.28
C SER A 9 0.83 -16.06 9.83
N LEU A 10 0.78 -17.02 8.94
CA LEU A 10 2.01 -17.58 8.42
C LEU A 10 2.81 -16.55 7.67
N VAL A 11 2.14 -15.76 6.87
CA VAL A 11 2.82 -14.74 6.11
C VAL A 11 3.48 -13.74 7.05
N GLU A 12 2.78 -13.35 8.06
CA GLU A 12 3.32 -12.38 8.99
C GLU A 12 4.53 -12.92 9.72
N SER A 13 4.53 -14.19 10.01
CA SER A 13 5.62 -14.74 10.78
C SER A 13 6.90 -14.88 9.98
N VAL A 14 6.83 -14.78 8.65
CA VAL A 14 8.02 -14.87 7.85
C VAL A 14 8.54 -13.52 7.38
N LEU A 15 8.04 -12.46 7.94
CA LEU A 15 8.47 -11.14 7.52
C LEU A 15 9.22 -10.42 8.60
N PRO A 16 10.23 -10.92 9.10
CA PRO A 16 10.83 -10.30 10.22
C PRO A 16 12.08 -9.60 9.95
N THR A 17 12.25 -8.91 8.99
CA THR A 17 13.54 -8.33 8.72
C THR A 17 13.50 -6.85 8.87
N ALA A 18 14.66 -6.26 9.05
CA ALA A 18 14.75 -4.81 9.12
C ALA A 18 14.36 -4.19 7.80
N ALA A 19 14.57 -4.90 6.72
CA ALA A 19 14.20 -4.37 5.41
C ALA A 19 12.70 -4.17 5.29
N ALA A 20 11.93 -4.95 6.01
CA ALA A 20 10.48 -4.82 5.96
C ALA A 20 9.98 -3.71 6.86
N HIS A 21 10.85 -3.05 7.58
CA HIS A 21 10.44 -2.02 8.51
C HIS A 21 9.65 -0.92 7.83
N CYS A 22 10.05 -0.50 6.65
CA CYS A 22 9.35 0.55 5.94
C CYS A 22 8.02 0.09 5.38
N ASP A 23 7.81 -1.21 5.32
CA ASP A 23 6.63 -1.79 4.71
C ASP A 23 5.58 -2.20 5.71
N THR A 24 5.78 -1.95 6.98
CA THR A 24 4.79 -2.32 7.98
C THR A 24 3.70 -1.28 8.03
N ALA A 25 2.61 -1.62 8.67
CA ALA A 25 1.48 -0.70 8.79
C ALA A 25 1.88 0.60 9.45
N ASP A 26 2.94 0.58 10.27
CA ASP A 26 3.42 1.77 10.94
C ASP A 26 4.63 2.37 10.25
N GLY A 27 5.07 1.83 9.14
CA GLY A 27 6.25 2.32 8.46
C GLY A 27 6.00 3.64 7.76
N PRO A 28 7.07 4.40 7.51
CA PRO A 28 6.91 5.73 6.92
C PRO A 28 6.34 5.71 5.50
N ALA A 29 6.67 4.69 4.71
CA ALA A 29 6.13 4.63 3.35
C ALA A 29 4.63 4.39 3.38
N VAL A 30 4.16 3.50 4.26
CA VAL A 30 2.74 3.24 4.37
C VAL A 30 2.01 4.43 4.97
N THR A 31 2.62 5.10 5.93
CA THR A 31 2.03 6.29 6.52
C THR A 31 1.83 7.37 5.45
N ASP A 32 2.82 7.58 4.61
CA ASP A 32 2.69 8.56 3.54
C ASP A 32 1.71 8.09 2.47
N GLY A 33 1.62 6.78 2.24
CA GLY A 33 0.63 6.25 1.32
C GLY A 33 -0.78 6.53 1.80
N ARG A 34 -1.03 6.36 3.11
CA ARG A 34 -2.34 6.68 3.65
C ARG A 34 -2.63 8.17 3.53
N ARG A 35 -1.62 9.00 3.75
CA ARG A 35 -1.79 10.44 3.60
C ARG A 35 -2.14 10.80 2.16
N ALA A 36 -1.53 10.12 1.19
CA ALA A 36 -1.86 10.34 -0.20
C ALA A 36 -3.34 10.06 -0.46
N LEU A 37 -3.84 8.95 0.08
CA LEU A 37 -5.24 8.61 -0.12
C LEU A 37 -6.17 9.60 0.56
N GLU A 38 -5.83 10.03 1.76
CA GLU A 38 -6.69 10.93 2.51
C GLU A 38 -6.74 12.31 1.92
N THR A 39 -5.64 12.77 1.33
CA THR A 39 -5.57 14.11 0.78
C THR A 39 -5.83 14.15 -0.71
N GLY A 40 -5.80 13.01 -1.38
CA GLY A 40 -5.93 12.98 -2.84
C GLY A 40 -4.68 13.41 -3.55
N ASN A 41 -3.53 13.38 -2.87
CA ASN A 41 -2.27 13.85 -3.45
C ASN A 41 -1.27 12.70 -3.51
N VAL A 42 -1.08 12.14 -4.70
CA VAL A 42 -0.22 10.99 -4.88
C VAL A 42 1.25 11.30 -4.60
N ASN A 43 1.61 12.56 -4.59
CA ASN A 43 3.01 12.92 -4.40
C ASN A 43 3.56 12.48 -3.06
N PHE A 44 2.71 12.35 -2.05
CA PHE A 44 3.17 11.83 -0.77
C PHE A 44 3.74 10.42 -0.91
N ALA A 45 3.23 9.66 -1.86
CA ALA A 45 3.70 8.28 -2.06
C ALA A 45 4.81 8.20 -3.09
N LEU A 46 4.83 9.08 -4.07
CA LEU A 46 5.78 8.97 -5.16
C LEU A 46 7.22 9.11 -4.71
N LYS A 47 7.46 9.83 -3.63
CA LYS A 47 8.83 10.00 -3.16
C LYS A 47 9.46 8.71 -2.66
N TRP A 48 8.65 7.67 -2.48
CA TRP A 48 9.14 6.39 -1.99
C TRP A 48 9.49 5.41 -3.09
N ILE A 49 9.33 5.78 -4.36
CA ILE A 49 9.56 4.88 -5.47
C ILE A 49 10.38 5.56 -6.54
N HIS A 50 10.94 4.74 -7.43
CA HIS A 50 11.70 5.26 -8.56
C HIS A 50 10.76 5.67 -9.68
N ALA A 51 11.26 6.47 -10.60
CA ALA A 51 10.44 7.03 -11.66
C ALA A 51 9.74 5.98 -12.51
N ASP A 52 10.38 4.83 -12.71
CA ASP A 52 9.78 3.80 -13.58
C ASP A 52 8.58 3.13 -12.94
N GLY A 53 8.35 3.33 -11.65
CA GLY A 53 7.16 2.79 -11.00
C GLY A 53 6.03 3.80 -10.87
N GLU A 54 6.26 5.06 -11.23
CA GLU A 54 5.26 6.09 -10.98
C GLU A 54 3.99 5.89 -11.79
N GLY A 55 4.13 5.40 -13.02
CA GLY A 55 2.96 5.20 -13.87
C GLY A 55 1.98 4.20 -13.28
N GLU A 56 2.51 3.06 -12.84
CA GLU A 56 1.66 2.04 -12.26
C GLU A 56 1.02 2.53 -10.97
N LEU A 57 1.82 3.15 -10.11
CA LEU A 57 1.30 3.58 -8.82
C LEU A 57 0.22 4.64 -9.00
N THR A 58 0.42 5.58 -9.91
CA THR A 58 -0.54 6.63 -10.15
C THR A 58 -1.84 6.07 -10.70
N GLU A 59 -1.75 5.07 -11.57
CA GLU A 59 -2.96 4.45 -12.10
C GLU A 59 -3.76 3.77 -11.00
N VAL A 60 -3.11 3.01 -10.15
CA VAL A 60 -3.80 2.35 -9.04
C VAL A 60 -4.36 3.39 -8.07
N PHE A 61 -3.59 4.47 -7.84
CA PHE A 61 -4.04 5.54 -6.96
C PHE A 61 -5.35 6.16 -7.45
N ASN A 62 -5.42 6.48 -8.73
CA ASN A 62 -6.62 7.09 -9.26
C ASN A 62 -7.82 6.17 -9.17
N LYS A 63 -7.62 4.88 -9.41
CA LYS A 63 -8.71 3.93 -9.26
C LYS A 63 -9.13 3.78 -7.82
N ALA A 64 -8.15 3.77 -6.91
CA ALA A 64 -8.48 3.65 -5.50
C ALA A 64 -9.27 4.85 -5.01
N LEU A 65 -8.91 6.05 -5.45
CA LEU A 65 -9.66 7.24 -5.06
C LEU A 65 -11.12 7.15 -5.47
N ALA A 66 -11.38 6.63 -6.68
CA ALA A 66 -12.75 6.52 -7.15
C ALA A 66 -13.52 5.45 -6.37
N VAL A 67 -12.88 4.32 -6.11
CA VAL A 67 -13.55 3.20 -5.47
C VAL A 67 -13.79 3.45 -4.00
N ARG A 68 -12.86 4.12 -3.32
CA ARG A 68 -12.99 4.28 -1.88
C ARG A 68 -14.17 5.17 -1.47
N LYS A 69 -14.77 5.85 -2.42
CA LYS A 69 -15.91 6.69 -2.13
C LYS A 69 -17.22 5.92 -2.10
N LEU A 70 -17.22 4.67 -2.55
CA LEU A 70 -18.45 3.92 -2.74
C LEU A 70 -19.04 3.37 -1.46
N SER A 71 -18.21 2.94 -0.55
CA SER A 71 -18.66 2.39 0.73
C SER A 71 -17.44 2.19 1.63
N PRO A 72 -17.66 2.00 2.94
CA PRO A 72 -16.54 1.70 3.83
C PRO A 72 -15.80 0.42 3.44
N GLN A 73 -16.51 -0.61 2.99
CA GLN A 73 -15.87 -1.83 2.55
C GLN A 73 -15.05 -1.62 1.30
N ALA A 74 -15.58 -0.81 0.38
CA ALA A 74 -14.83 -0.50 -0.84
C ALA A 74 -13.57 0.28 -0.51
N ALA A 75 -13.66 1.20 0.45
CA ALA A 75 -12.49 1.96 0.85
C ALA A 75 -11.42 1.06 1.43
N GLU A 76 -11.81 0.09 2.24
CA GLU A 76 -10.85 -0.81 2.85
C GLU A 76 -10.10 -1.59 1.78
N ILE A 77 -10.81 -2.10 0.79
CA ILE A 77 -10.19 -2.89 -0.27
C ILE A 77 -9.32 -2.01 -1.17
N ALA A 78 -9.84 -0.84 -1.53
CA ALA A 78 -9.10 0.05 -2.41
C ALA A 78 -7.82 0.55 -1.76
N ASP A 79 -7.91 0.93 -0.48
CA ASP A 79 -6.74 1.42 0.24
C ASP A 79 -5.70 0.32 0.38
N ARG A 80 -6.14 -0.89 0.65
CA ARG A 80 -5.21 -2.01 0.77
C ARG A 80 -4.49 -2.26 -0.55
N LEU A 81 -5.22 -2.24 -1.65
CA LEU A 81 -4.59 -2.46 -2.95
C LEU A 81 -3.54 -1.39 -3.23
N PHE A 82 -3.87 -0.13 -2.95
CA PHE A 82 -2.93 0.93 -3.21
C PHE A 82 -1.69 0.78 -2.32
N LEU A 83 -1.88 0.52 -1.05
CA LEU A 83 -0.75 0.42 -0.13
C LEU A 83 0.13 -0.78 -0.45
N GLU A 84 -0.48 -1.90 -0.83
CA GLU A 84 0.32 -3.06 -1.22
C GLU A 84 1.08 -2.80 -2.51
N THR A 85 0.49 -2.07 -3.43
CA THR A 85 1.17 -1.71 -4.66
C THR A 85 2.37 -0.80 -4.36
N LEU A 86 2.17 0.17 -3.49
CA LEU A 86 3.24 1.06 -3.09
C LEU A 86 4.40 0.29 -2.47
N VAL A 87 4.09 -0.61 -1.56
CA VAL A 87 5.13 -1.39 -0.90
C VAL A 87 5.87 -2.28 -1.89
N ARG A 88 5.14 -2.91 -2.80
CA ARG A 88 5.77 -3.78 -3.78
C ARG A 88 6.72 -3.00 -4.68
N ILE A 89 6.29 -1.85 -5.17
CA ILE A 89 7.12 -1.06 -6.06
C ILE A 89 8.31 -0.47 -5.30
N HIS A 90 8.08 -0.05 -4.06
CA HIS A 90 9.16 0.48 -3.24
C HIS A 90 10.24 -0.58 -3.04
N ARG A 91 9.85 -1.81 -2.75
CA ARG A 91 10.80 -2.88 -2.54
C ARG A 91 11.57 -3.22 -3.81
N MET A 92 10.90 -3.18 -4.93
CA MET A 92 11.55 -3.48 -6.20
C MET A 92 12.64 -2.48 -6.53
N GLY A 93 12.53 -1.27 -6.03
CA GLY A 93 13.53 -0.24 -6.28
C GLY A 93 14.70 -0.29 -5.31
N GLU A 94 14.63 -1.13 -4.31
CA GLU A 94 15.74 -1.28 -3.40
C GLU A 94 16.73 -2.29 -3.95
#